data_a390185f68d268194977662a0147d5e6
#
_entry.id   a390185f68d268194977662a0147d5e6
#
_cell.length_a   1.000
_cell.length_b   1.000
_cell.length_c   1.000
_cell.angle_alpha   90.00
_cell.angle_beta   90.00
_cell.angle_gamma   90.00
#
_symmetry.space_group_name_H-M   'P 1'
#
loop_
_entity.id
_entity.type
_entity.pdbx_description
1 polymer ?
#
loop_
_entity_poly.entity_id
_entity_poly.type
_entity_poly.pdbx_seq_one_letter_code
_entity_poly.pdbx_strand_id
1 'polypeptide(L)'
;FITDRGYETSTVLVERYLRSLSQHPGEDEPRYNLFAWKDARLGFITVYIPRNRHRPACYSATGDQQLLVSPGALDMAGLIVTPRKEDFEKITEKDICQIYQETGNSLSPSF
;
A
#
# COMPACT_ATOMS: atom_id res chain seq x y z
N PHE A 1 -2.22 12.02 -3.28
CA PHE A 1 -3.22 11.61 -4.27
C PHE A 1 -3.30 12.63 -5.41
N ILE A 2 -3.78 12.18 -6.56
CA ILE A 2 -3.89 13.01 -7.76
C ILE A 2 -5.38 13.17 -8.11
N THR A 3 -5.83 14.41 -8.30
CA THR A 3 -7.17 14.71 -8.78
C THR A 3 -7.08 15.43 -10.11
N ASP A 4 -7.94 15.06 -11.06
CA ASP A 4 -8.06 15.78 -12.31
C ASP A 4 -9.44 15.63 -12.92
N ARG A 5 -9.83 16.65 -13.69
CA ARG A 5 -11.09 16.70 -14.45
C ARG A 5 -10.97 16.14 -15.85
N GLY A 6 -9.75 15.88 -16.33
CA GLY A 6 -9.47 15.37 -17.67
C GLY A 6 -8.53 14.18 -17.68
N TYR A 7 -8.86 13.18 -18.49
CA TYR A 7 -8.07 11.93 -18.57
C TYR A 7 -6.61 12.17 -19.01
N GLU A 8 -6.39 13.04 -20.00
CA GLU A 8 -5.06 13.28 -20.54
C GLU A 8 -4.13 13.94 -19.50
N THR A 9 -4.64 14.93 -18.77
CA THR A 9 -3.87 15.59 -17.70
C THR A 9 -3.57 14.65 -16.56
N SER A 10 -4.53 13.80 -16.18
CA SER A 10 -4.33 12.74 -15.18
C SER A 10 -3.19 11.81 -15.58
N THR A 11 -3.12 11.39 -16.84
CA THR A 11 -2.07 10.49 -17.34
C THR A 11 -0.68 11.12 -17.20
N VAL A 12 -0.52 12.39 -17.55
CA VAL A 12 0.75 13.12 -17.41
C VAL A 12 1.18 13.24 -15.94
N LEU A 13 0.25 13.58 -15.05
CA LEU A 13 0.52 13.70 -13.61
C LEU A 13 0.90 12.35 -13.00
N VAL A 14 0.20 11.29 -13.36
CA VAL A 14 0.50 9.91 -12.93
C VAL A 14 1.90 9.50 -13.37
N GLU A 15 2.25 9.69 -14.65
CA GLU A 15 3.56 9.34 -15.16
C GLU A 15 4.68 10.11 -14.44
N ARG A 16 4.50 11.40 -14.23
CA ARG A 16 5.46 12.24 -13.48
C ARG A 16 5.63 11.74 -12.05
N TYR A 17 4.54 11.41 -11.39
CA TYR A 17 4.58 10.88 -10.02
C TYR A 17 5.31 9.54 -9.96
N LEU A 18 4.97 8.58 -10.83
CA LEU A 18 5.62 7.27 -10.87
C LEU A 18 7.12 7.38 -11.12
N ARG A 19 7.56 8.30 -11.98
CA ARG A 19 8.98 8.57 -12.22
C ARG A 19 9.70 9.16 -11.00
N SER A 20 8.97 9.80 -10.09
CA SER A 20 9.53 10.36 -8.86
C SER A 20 9.74 9.32 -7.75
N LEU A 21 9.10 8.15 -7.86
CA LEU A 21 9.22 7.09 -6.85
C LEU A 21 10.56 6.37 -6.97
N SER A 22 11.12 6.01 -5.82
CA SER A 22 12.35 5.21 -5.77
C SER A 22 12.09 3.79 -6.29
N GLN A 23 12.97 3.32 -7.16
CA GLN A 23 12.96 1.94 -7.64
C GLN A 23 13.85 1.07 -6.76
N HIS A 24 13.45 -0.18 -6.58
CA HIS A 24 14.31 -1.17 -5.93
C HIS A 24 15.34 -1.71 -6.94
N PRO A 25 16.56 -2.04 -6.49
CA PRO A 25 17.56 -2.62 -7.37
C PRO A 25 17.05 -3.87 -8.09
N GLY A 26 17.21 -3.91 -9.41
CA GLY A 26 16.77 -5.04 -10.24
C GLY A 26 15.30 -5.05 -10.62
N GLU A 27 14.55 -4.03 -10.26
CA GLU A 27 13.15 -3.84 -10.66
C GLU A 27 13.01 -2.69 -11.66
N ASP A 28 12.16 -2.91 -12.67
CA ASP A 28 11.93 -1.90 -13.72
C ASP A 28 10.94 -0.82 -13.30
N GLU A 29 10.11 -1.12 -12.27
CA GLU A 29 9.06 -0.25 -11.79
C GLU A 29 9.13 -0.07 -10.26
N PRO A 30 8.67 1.09 -9.73
CA PRO A 30 8.53 1.27 -8.30
C PRO A 30 7.41 0.38 -7.74
N ARG A 31 7.53 -0.03 -6.49
CA ARG A 31 6.48 -0.78 -5.79
C ARG A 31 5.43 0.17 -5.24
N TYR A 32 4.18 -0.05 -5.57
CA TYR A 32 3.06 0.73 -5.04
C TYR A 32 1.75 -0.05 -5.08
N ASN A 33 0.78 0.40 -4.30
CA ASN A 33 -0.62 0.06 -4.46
C ASN A 33 -1.35 1.27 -5.03
N LEU A 34 -2.37 1.02 -5.84
CA LEU A 34 -3.13 2.04 -6.53
C LEU A 34 -4.62 1.90 -6.20
N PHE A 35 -5.24 3.03 -5.88
CA PHE A 35 -6.69 3.18 -5.83
C PHE A 35 -7.11 4.26 -6.80
N ALA A 36 -8.17 4.02 -7.56
CA ALA A 36 -8.72 5.00 -8.47
C ALA A 36 -10.25 4.95 -8.46
N TRP A 37 -10.88 6.10 -8.43
CA TRP A 37 -12.33 6.21 -8.54
C TRP A 37 -12.72 7.55 -9.14
N LYS A 38 -14.01 7.65 -9.51
CA LYS A 38 -14.58 8.90 -10.00
C LYS A 38 -15.43 9.53 -8.91
N ASP A 39 -15.11 10.76 -8.56
CA ASP A 39 -15.89 11.59 -7.67
C ASP A 39 -16.70 12.61 -8.47
N ALA A 40 -17.95 12.86 -8.06
CA ALA A 40 -18.85 13.77 -8.76
C ALA A 40 -18.37 15.24 -8.73
N ARG A 41 -17.62 15.64 -7.70
CA ARG A 41 -17.14 17.00 -7.49
C ARG A 41 -15.71 17.20 -7.96
N LEU A 42 -14.85 16.24 -7.67
CA LEU A 42 -13.39 16.33 -7.86
C LEU A 42 -12.90 15.71 -9.18
N GLY A 43 -13.75 14.93 -9.86
CA GLY A 43 -13.38 14.20 -11.08
C GLY A 43 -12.69 12.87 -10.76
N PHE A 44 -11.64 12.53 -11.49
CA PHE A 44 -10.88 11.30 -11.24
C PHE A 44 -9.93 11.50 -10.08
N ILE A 45 -10.01 10.60 -9.11
CA ILE A 45 -9.10 10.55 -7.97
C ILE A 45 -8.25 9.30 -8.07
N THR A 46 -6.95 9.47 -7.97
CA THR A 46 -5.99 8.38 -7.97
C THR A 46 -5.09 8.50 -6.74
N VAL A 47 -5.02 7.43 -5.96
CA VAL A 47 -4.19 7.38 -4.76
C VAL A 47 -3.12 6.33 -4.94
N TYR A 48 -1.86 6.72 -4.82
CA TYR A 48 -0.69 5.85 -4.85
C TYR A 48 -0.14 5.69 -3.45
N ILE A 49 0.04 4.44 -3.04
CA ILE A 49 0.66 4.12 -1.77
C ILE A 49 1.99 3.41 -2.06
N PRO A 50 3.13 4.11 -1.94
CA PRO A 50 4.43 3.49 -2.15
C PRO A 50 4.66 2.34 -1.18
N ARG A 51 5.36 1.30 -1.64
CA ARG A 51 5.65 0.11 -0.84
C ARG A 51 7.14 -0.16 -0.78
N ASN A 52 7.58 -0.60 0.40
CA ASN A 52 8.94 -1.07 0.62
C ASN A 52 9.08 -2.56 0.26
N ARG A 53 8.25 -3.41 0.85
CA ARG A 53 8.25 -4.86 0.59
C ARG A 53 6.83 -5.43 0.60
N HIS A 54 6.65 -6.61 -0.01
CA HIS A 54 5.33 -7.24 -0.13
C HIS A 54 4.87 -7.88 1.18
N ARG A 55 5.78 -8.46 1.94
CA ARG A 55 5.45 -9.27 3.12
C ARG A 55 6.11 -8.72 4.38
N PRO A 56 5.39 -8.59 5.48
CA PRO A 56 5.97 -8.24 6.77
C PRO A 56 6.76 -9.42 7.36
N ALA A 57 7.58 -9.16 8.37
CA ALA A 57 8.38 -10.20 9.03
C ALA A 57 7.53 -11.31 9.65
N CYS A 58 6.36 -10.96 10.20
CA CYS A 58 5.44 -11.94 10.79
C CYS A 58 4.90 -12.97 9.79
N TYR A 59 4.89 -12.67 8.49
CA TYR A 59 4.48 -13.64 7.46
C TYR A 59 5.38 -14.88 7.43
N SER A 60 6.68 -14.69 7.58
CA SER A 60 7.68 -15.76 7.55
C SER A 60 8.10 -16.24 8.95
N ALA A 61 7.52 -15.70 10.02
CA ALA A 61 7.78 -16.15 11.37
C ALA A 61 7.26 -17.57 11.61
N THR A 62 7.67 -18.19 12.71
CA THR A 62 7.27 -19.55 13.09
C THR A 62 6.40 -19.56 14.33
N GLY A 63 5.55 -20.59 14.46
CA GLY A 63 4.71 -20.79 15.64
C GLY A 63 3.70 -19.67 15.85
N ASP A 64 3.48 -19.30 17.10
CA ASP A 64 2.47 -18.29 17.49
C ASP A 64 2.77 -16.88 17.01
N GLN A 65 4.00 -16.61 16.60
CA GLN A 65 4.40 -15.31 16.06
C GLN A 65 4.05 -15.14 14.58
N GLN A 66 3.68 -16.23 13.91
CA GLN A 66 3.31 -16.17 12.51
C GLN A 66 1.93 -15.57 12.32
N LEU A 67 1.84 -14.58 11.43
CA LEU A 67 0.61 -14.00 10.90
C LEU A 67 0.69 -14.03 9.37
N LEU A 68 -0.18 -14.81 8.72
CA LEU A 68 -0.21 -14.90 7.25
C LEU A 68 -0.94 -13.71 6.64
N VAL A 69 -0.47 -12.52 6.91
CA VAL A 69 -0.97 -11.26 6.34
C VAL A 69 0.07 -10.71 5.38
N SER A 70 -0.32 -10.59 4.12
CA SER A 70 0.50 -9.97 3.07
C SER A 70 -0.32 -8.84 2.45
N PRO A 71 -0.18 -7.60 2.96
CA PRO A 71 -1.07 -6.52 2.56
C PRO A 71 -1.03 -6.23 1.07
N GLY A 72 -2.18 -6.36 0.43
CA GLY A 72 -2.42 -5.92 -0.94
C GLY A 72 -3.17 -4.58 -0.98
N ALA A 73 -3.80 -4.29 -2.10
CA ALA A 73 -4.53 -3.04 -2.26
C ALA A 73 -5.70 -2.89 -1.28
N LEU A 74 -6.47 -3.96 -1.05
CA LEU A 74 -7.60 -3.93 -0.11
C LEU A 74 -7.14 -3.65 1.32
N ASP A 75 -6.07 -4.31 1.74
CA ASP A 75 -5.51 -4.12 3.10
C ASP A 75 -5.03 -2.68 3.28
N MET A 76 -4.39 -2.11 2.27
CA MET A 76 -3.95 -0.71 2.30
C MET A 76 -5.12 0.28 2.29
N ALA A 77 -6.30 -0.13 1.83
CA ALA A 77 -7.53 0.65 1.91
C ALA A 77 -8.25 0.49 3.27
N GLY A 78 -7.71 -0.34 4.16
CA GLY A 78 -8.24 -0.51 5.52
C GLY A 78 -9.01 -1.80 5.77
N LEU A 79 -9.08 -2.71 4.78
CA LEU A 79 -9.71 -4.02 4.93
C LEU A 79 -8.65 -5.12 5.04
N ILE A 80 -8.25 -5.46 6.25
CA ILE A 80 -7.26 -6.51 6.50
C ILE A 80 -7.87 -7.89 6.31
N VAL A 81 -7.26 -8.70 5.45
CA VAL A 81 -7.66 -10.08 5.20
C VAL A 81 -6.72 -11.03 5.94
N THR A 82 -7.28 -11.84 6.81
CA THR A 82 -6.58 -12.91 7.52
C THR A 82 -7.09 -14.26 7.03
N PRO A 83 -6.31 -15.00 6.21
CA PRO A 83 -6.80 -16.25 5.60
C PRO A 83 -6.98 -17.39 6.60
N ARG A 84 -6.35 -17.32 7.77
CA ARG A 84 -6.51 -18.34 8.82
C ARG A 84 -7.33 -17.80 9.98
N LYS A 85 -8.19 -18.67 10.53
CA LYS A 85 -9.03 -18.33 11.69
C LYS A 85 -8.19 -17.93 12.90
N GLU A 86 -7.12 -18.68 13.19
CA GLU A 86 -6.22 -18.38 14.29
C GLU A 86 -5.55 -17.00 14.18
N ASP A 87 -5.25 -16.56 12.99
CA ASP A 87 -4.68 -15.21 12.77
C ASP A 87 -5.72 -14.13 13.03
N PHE A 88 -6.95 -14.36 12.59
CA PHE A 88 -8.08 -13.45 12.87
C PHE A 88 -8.35 -13.28 14.37
N GLU A 89 -8.27 -14.36 15.12
CA GLU A 89 -8.55 -14.34 16.56
C GLU A 89 -7.43 -13.69 17.38
N LYS A 90 -6.18 -13.74 16.91
CA LYS A 90 -5.02 -13.25 17.68
C LYS A 90 -4.45 -11.89 17.22
N ILE A 91 -4.73 -11.46 15.99
CA ILE A 91 -4.19 -10.21 15.45
C ILE A 91 -4.63 -9.01 16.28
N THR A 92 -3.69 -8.14 16.59
CA THR A 92 -3.92 -6.93 17.38
C THR A 92 -3.71 -5.67 16.54
N GLU A 93 -4.21 -4.54 17.03
CA GLU A 93 -3.95 -3.24 16.43
C GLU A 93 -2.45 -2.95 16.29
N LYS A 94 -1.66 -3.34 17.30
CA LYS A 94 -0.21 -3.19 17.28
C LYS A 94 0.43 -3.99 16.14
N ASP A 95 -0.03 -5.22 15.92
CA ASP A 95 0.43 -6.07 14.81
C ASP A 95 0.12 -5.41 13.46
N ILE A 96 -1.09 -4.88 13.30
CA ILE A 96 -1.51 -4.19 12.08
C ILE A 96 -0.66 -2.95 11.82
N CYS A 97 -0.40 -2.12 12.84
CA CYS A 97 0.48 -0.96 12.73
C CYS A 97 1.90 -1.36 12.30
N GLN A 98 2.44 -2.42 12.89
CA GLN A 98 3.76 -2.92 12.55
C GLN A 98 3.81 -3.46 11.11
N ILE A 99 2.79 -4.20 10.68
CA ILE A 99 2.65 -4.70 9.30
C ILE A 99 2.70 -3.54 8.31
N TYR A 100 1.94 -2.47 8.54
CA TYR A 100 1.95 -1.29 7.68
C TYR A 100 3.29 -0.55 7.69
N GLN A 101 3.93 -0.43 8.83
CA GLN A 101 5.26 0.19 8.93
C GLN A 101 6.32 -0.58 8.14
N GLU A 102 6.29 -1.90 8.18
CA GLU A 102 7.25 -2.75 7.49
C GLU A 102 7.02 -2.83 5.98
N THR A 103 5.78 -2.82 5.54
CA THR A 103 5.41 -2.98 4.12
C THR A 103 5.28 -1.65 3.39
N GLY A 104 4.94 -0.56 4.07
CA GLY A 104 4.90 0.77 3.51
C GLY A 104 6.28 1.40 3.41
N ASN A 105 6.43 2.39 2.53
CA ASN A 105 7.57 3.28 2.62
C ASN A 105 7.38 4.16 3.86
N SER A 106 8.43 4.25 4.66
CA SER A 106 8.50 5.29 5.67
C SER A 106 8.59 6.62 4.93
N LEU A 107 7.45 7.23 4.70
CA LEU A 107 7.42 8.66 4.49
C LEU A 107 7.92 9.23 5.82
N SER A 108 9.18 9.60 5.86
CA SER A 108 9.61 10.53 6.88
C SER A 108 8.68 11.72 6.74
N PRO A 109 7.87 12.05 7.75
CA PRO A 109 7.04 13.22 7.66
C PRO A 109 7.96 14.43 7.61
N SER A 110 8.27 14.85 6.41
CA SER A 110 8.88 16.15 6.17
C SER A 110 7.76 17.17 6.03
N PHE A 111 7.00 17.29 7.10
CA PHE A 111 6.06 18.39 7.23
C PHE A 111 6.67 19.49 8.07
#